data_69c5ed8a6731474dd82e9c25f183f0d2
#
_entry.id   69c5ed8a6731474dd82e9c25f183f0d2
#
_cell.length_a   1.000
_cell.length_b   1.000
_cell.length_c   1.000
_cell.angle_alpha   90.00
_cell.angle_beta   90.00
_cell.angle_gamma   90.00
#
_symmetry.space_group_name_H-M   'P 1'
#
loop_
_entity.id
_entity.type
_entity.pdbx_description
1 polymer ?
#
loop_
_entity_poly.entity_id
_entity_poly.type
_entity_poly.pdbx_seq_one_letter_code
_entity_poly.pdbx_strand_id
1 'polypeptide(L)'
;MNSDKKINKGVVFMYKMYDVANWFLSNVSNVTNKKLQKLVYYAYAWFLVFYNETAQNIEFKFFDARFEAWVHGAVCPDLYDKYKEYGSSEINRYEGELPDFSEDELDVLIQVRDVYGDFNGNQLEYICHQEEPWKKARKGLNAYEPSNAQIKDEDIFEYYSSRIA
;
A
#
# COMPACT_ATOMS: atom_id res chain seq x y z
N MET A 1 -17.70 -14.33 -9.64
CA MET A 1 -16.67 -15.28 -9.20
C MET A 1 -15.32 -14.74 -9.57
N ASN A 2 -14.50 -14.43 -8.59
CA ASN A 2 -13.15 -13.94 -8.86
C ASN A 2 -12.27 -15.10 -9.27
N SER A 3 -12.07 -15.25 -10.57
CA SER A 3 -11.18 -16.25 -11.14
C SER A 3 -9.68 -15.97 -10.96
N ASP A 4 -9.33 -14.83 -10.34
CA ASP A 4 -7.96 -14.36 -10.28
C ASP A 4 -7.28 -14.46 -8.90
N LYS A 5 -7.86 -15.26 -7.97
CA LYS A 5 -7.20 -15.54 -6.69
C LYS A 5 -6.01 -16.45 -6.92
N LYS A 6 -4.82 -15.89 -6.82
CA LYS A 6 -3.58 -16.65 -6.97
C LYS A 6 -3.17 -17.20 -5.60
N ILE A 7 -3.00 -18.51 -5.52
CA ILE A 7 -2.51 -19.17 -4.29
C ILE A 7 -1.02 -19.45 -4.48
N ASN A 8 -0.18 -18.99 -3.55
CA ASN A 8 1.25 -19.25 -3.53
C ASN A 8 1.69 -19.56 -2.10
N LYS A 9 2.27 -20.73 -1.85
CA LYS A 9 2.78 -21.18 -0.53
C LYS A 9 1.73 -21.06 0.61
N GLY A 10 0.46 -21.33 0.34
CA GLY A 10 -0.62 -21.23 1.32
C GLY A 10 -1.17 -19.81 1.52
N VAL A 11 -0.61 -18.80 0.84
CA VAL A 11 -1.11 -17.42 0.87
C VAL A 11 -2.04 -17.19 -0.32
N VAL A 12 -3.19 -16.56 -0.05
CA VAL A 12 -4.15 -16.15 -1.08
C VAL A 12 -3.96 -14.67 -1.39
N PHE A 13 -3.64 -14.37 -2.65
CA PHE A 13 -3.61 -13.00 -3.17
C PHE A 13 -4.96 -12.69 -3.81
N MET A 14 -5.66 -11.67 -3.29
CA MET A 14 -7.04 -11.40 -3.68
C MET A 14 -7.14 -10.73 -5.05
N TYR A 15 -6.22 -9.81 -5.36
CA TYR A 15 -6.22 -9.00 -6.58
C TYR A 15 -4.80 -8.80 -7.08
N LYS A 16 -4.68 -8.09 -8.23
CA LYS A 16 -3.41 -7.53 -8.68
C LYS A 16 -3.20 -6.17 -8.03
N MET A 17 -1.94 -5.81 -7.77
CA MET A 17 -1.60 -4.50 -7.23
C MET A 17 -2.17 -3.37 -8.07
N TYR A 18 -2.11 -3.49 -9.41
CA TYR A 18 -2.63 -2.47 -10.33
C TYR A 18 -4.15 -2.28 -10.23
N ASP A 19 -4.90 -3.30 -9.84
CA ASP A 19 -6.34 -3.17 -9.59
C ASP A 19 -6.62 -2.20 -8.46
N VAL A 20 -5.85 -2.30 -7.38
CA VAL A 20 -5.95 -1.41 -6.23
C VAL A 20 -5.45 0.00 -6.57
N ALA A 21 -4.32 0.09 -7.26
CA ALA A 21 -3.78 1.38 -7.73
C ALA A 21 -4.80 2.10 -8.63
N ASN A 22 -5.39 1.39 -9.56
CA ASN A 22 -6.40 1.96 -10.47
C ASN A 22 -7.65 2.43 -9.74
N TRP A 23 -8.05 1.72 -8.68
CA TRP A 23 -9.17 2.18 -7.86
C TRP A 23 -8.87 3.56 -7.25
N PHE A 24 -7.66 3.76 -6.70
CA PHE A 24 -7.27 5.08 -6.17
C PHE A 24 -7.21 6.14 -7.27
N LEU A 25 -6.67 5.81 -8.43
CA LEU A 25 -6.62 6.74 -9.56
C LEU A 25 -8.01 7.11 -10.09
N SER A 26 -9.02 6.27 -9.86
CA SER A 26 -10.41 6.55 -10.22
C SER A 26 -11.17 7.33 -9.15
N ASN A 27 -10.78 7.22 -7.89
CA ASN A 27 -11.58 7.67 -6.75
C ASN A 27 -10.92 8.76 -5.89
N VAL A 28 -9.68 9.10 -6.16
CA VAL A 28 -8.93 10.14 -5.43
C VAL A 28 -8.39 11.16 -6.42
N SER A 29 -8.45 12.44 -6.05
CA SER A 29 -7.95 13.53 -6.89
C SER A 29 -6.49 13.85 -6.59
N ASN A 30 -5.82 14.46 -7.58
CA ASN A 30 -4.47 15.02 -7.43
C ASN A 30 -3.43 13.96 -7.00
N VAL A 31 -3.44 12.80 -7.65
CA VAL A 31 -2.57 11.68 -7.29
C VAL A 31 -1.27 11.73 -8.08
N THR A 32 -0.18 12.04 -7.38
CA THR A 32 1.18 11.90 -7.90
C THR A 32 1.69 10.49 -7.66
N ASN A 33 2.82 10.11 -8.27
CA ASN A 33 3.43 8.81 -8.02
C ASN A 33 3.73 8.61 -6.52
N LYS A 34 4.30 9.62 -5.86
CA LYS A 34 4.56 9.56 -4.41
C LYS A 34 3.29 9.28 -3.61
N LYS A 35 2.22 10.01 -3.88
CA LYS A 35 0.93 9.81 -3.21
C LYS A 35 0.36 8.41 -3.47
N LEU A 36 0.41 7.94 -4.72
CA LEU A 36 -0.09 6.62 -5.09
C LEU A 36 0.64 5.50 -4.33
N GLN A 37 1.96 5.59 -4.22
CA GLN A 37 2.75 4.62 -3.45
C GLN A 37 2.23 4.46 -2.02
N LYS A 38 1.94 5.58 -1.37
CA LYS A 38 1.47 5.59 0.02
C LYS A 38 0.04 5.08 0.15
N LEU A 39 -0.85 5.48 -0.75
CA LEU A 39 -2.24 5.00 -0.74
C LEU A 39 -2.30 3.48 -0.94
N VAL A 40 -1.54 2.95 -1.89
CA VAL A 40 -1.48 1.51 -2.17
C VAL A 40 -0.86 0.76 -0.98
N TYR A 41 0.19 1.32 -0.37
CA TYR A 41 0.80 0.76 0.85
C TYR A 41 -0.20 0.70 2.01
N TYR A 42 -0.93 1.78 2.28
CA TYR A 42 -1.92 1.79 3.36
C TYR A 42 -3.08 0.83 3.11
N ALA A 43 -3.53 0.70 1.86
CA ALA A 43 -4.54 -0.29 1.51
C ALA A 43 -4.05 -1.72 1.79
N TYR A 44 -2.82 -2.02 1.42
CA TYR A 44 -2.18 -3.30 1.70
C TYR A 44 -2.08 -3.56 3.21
N ALA A 45 -1.61 -2.56 3.96
CA ALA A 45 -1.38 -2.67 5.40
C ALA A 45 -2.69 -2.92 6.17
N TRP A 46 -3.72 -2.13 5.90
CA TRP A 46 -5.01 -2.29 6.58
C TRP A 46 -5.74 -3.56 6.16
N PHE A 47 -5.59 -3.98 4.90
CA PHE A 47 -6.10 -5.28 4.46
C PHE A 47 -5.47 -6.42 5.28
N LEU A 48 -4.16 -6.41 5.49
CA LEU A 48 -3.49 -7.44 6.30
C LEU A 48 -4.13 -7.55 7.68
N VAL A 49 -4.40 -6.43 8.33
CA VAL A 49 -4.95 -6.39 9.68
C VAL A 49 -6.39 -6.92 9.72
N PHE A 50 -7.22 -6.53 8.76
CA PHE A 50 -8.64 -6.91 8.77
C PHE A 50 -8.90 -8.34 8.30
N TYR A 51 -8.00 -8.91 7.50
CA TYR A 51 -8.20 -10.23 6.89
C TYR A 51 -7.36 -11.34 7.50
N ASN A 52 -6.53 -11.05 8.48
CA ASN A 52 -5.70 -12.03 9.17
C ASN A 52 -5.83 -11.89 10.69
N GLU A 53 -5.51 -12.97 11.41
CA GLU A 53 -5.66 -13.00 12.86
C GLU A 53 -4.35 -12.68 13.60
N THR A 54 -3.20 -13.13 13.06
CA THR A 54 -1.90 -12.96 13.71
C THR A 54 -0.81 -12.60 12.71
N ALA A 55 0.23 -11.93 13.20
CA ALA A 55 1.41 -11.60 12.40
C ALA A 55 2.17 -12.84 11.92
N GLN A 56 2.10 -13.93 12.68
CA GLN A 56 2.84 -15.16 12.39
C GLN A 56 2.15 -16.04 11.35
N ASN A 57 0.88 -15.80 11.06
CA ASN A 57 0.11 -16.58 10.11
C ASN A 57 -0.70 -15.67 9.18
N ILE A 58 -0.01 -15.08 8.22
CA ILE A 58 -0.64 -14.27 7.17
C ILE A 58 -1.14 -15.20 6.07
N GLU A 59 -2.46 -15.34 5.98
CA GLU A 59 -3.11 -16.21 5.00
C GLU A 59 -3.64 -15.44 3.79
N PHE A 60 -4.02 -14.18 3.98
CA PHE A 60 -4.64 -13.35 2.94
C PHE A 60 -3.84 -12.07 2.75
N LYS A 61 -3.54 -11.75 1.49
CA LYS A 61 -2.94 -10.48 1.08
C LYS A 61 -3.81 -9.84 0.01
N PHE A 62 -3.91 -8.53 0.03
CA PHE A 62 -4.72 -7.82 -0.96
C PHE A 62 -4.18 -8.07 -2.38
N PHE A 63 -2.88 -8.07 -2.51
CA PHE A 63 -2.16 -8.36 -3.76
C PHE A 63 -0.73 -8.81 -3.43
N ASP A 64 -0.07 -9.37 -4.44
CA ASP A 64 1.35 -9.74 -4.35
C ASP A 64 2.20 -8.51 -4.63
N ALA A 65 2.87 -7.99 -3.61
CA ALA A 65 3.78 -6.86 -3.73
C ALA A 65 4.87 -6.90 -2.68
N ARG A 66 6.02 -6.33 -3.03
CA ARG A 66 7.12 -6.07 -2.11
C ARG A 66 7.18 -4.57 -1.88
N PHE A 67 7.03 -4.15 -0.64
CA PHE A 67 7.25 -2.76 -0.23
C PHE A 67 8.65 -2.61 0.34
N GLU A 68 9.33 -1.56 -0.10
CA GLU A 68 10.68 -1.22 0.32
C GLU A 68 10.68 0.12 1.08
N ALA A 69 11.60 0.23 2.04
CA ALA A 69 11.72 1.42 2.87
C ALA A 69 12.68 2.43 2.24
N TRP A 70 12.23 3.11 1.19
CA TRP A 70 13.01 4.15 0.53
C TRP A 70 13.09 5.41 1.39
N VAL A 71 13.98 6.33 1.00
CA VAL A 71 14.13 7.63 1.70
C VAL A 71 12.78 8.36 1.81
N HIS A 72 11.97 8.32 0.77
CA HIS A 72 10.67 9.01 0.72
C HIS A 72 9.49 8.13 1.16
N GLY A 73 9.75 7.11 1.97
CA GLY A 73 8.72 6.27 2.57
C GLY A 73 8.58 4.92 1.90
N ALA A 74 7.49 4.22 2.19
CA ALA A 74 7.19 2.92 1.60
C ALA A 74 6.92 3.04 0.10
N VAL A 75 7.57 2.20 -0.68
CA VAL A 75 7.47 2.17 -2.15
C VAL A 75 7.40 0.73 -2.64
N CYS A 76 6.50 0.45 -3.56
CA CYS A 76 6.52 -0.75 -4.37
C CYS A 76 7.26 -0.43 -5.68
N PRO A 77 8.46 -1.02 -5.92
CA PRO A 77 9.27 -0.67 -7.09
C PRO A 77 8.55 -0.84 -8.43
N ASP A 78 7.79 -1.92 -8.59
CA ASP A 78 7.06 -2.17 -9.84
C ASP A 78 6.02 -1.07 -10.12
N LEU A 79 5.31 -0.64 -9.09
CA LEU A 79 4.34 0.45 -9.21
C LEU A 79 5.05 1.78 -9.48
N TYR A 80 6.18 2.02 -8.81
CA TYR A 80 6.98 3.23 -9.03
C TYR A 80 7.46 3.31 -10.49
N ASP A 81 7.98 2.22 -11.02
CA ASP A 81 8.51 2.17 -12.39
C ASP A 81 7.44 2.44 -13.43
N LYS A 82 6.19 2.00 -13.19
CA LYS A 82 5.08 2.25 -14.10
C LYS A 82 4.77 3.74 -14.28
N TYR A 83 4.94 4.53 -13.22
CA TYR A 83 4.54 5.94 -13.21
C TYR A 83 5.70 6.93 -13.06
N LYS A 84 6.94 6.45 -13.07
CA LYS A 84 8.12 7.31 -12.82
C LYS A 84 8.27 8.46 -13.82
N GLU A 85 7.80 8.29 -15.05
CA GLU A 85 7.90 9.32 -16.09
C GLU A 85 7.03 10.54 -15.79
N TYR A 86 6.01 10.40 -14.95
CA TYR A 86 5.23 11.55 -14.48
C TYR A 86 6.04 12.48 -13.56
N GLY A 87 7.14 12.01 -12.99
CA GLY A 87 7.93 12.79 -12.02
C GLY A 87 7.07 13.19 -10.84
N SER A 88 6.98 14.49 -10.56
CA SER A 88 6.12 15.05 -9.51
C SER A 88 4.74 15.49 -10.01
N SER A 89 4.45 15.26 -11.29
CA SER A 89 3.16 15.60 -11.88
C SER A 89 2.07 14.60 -11.50
N GLU A 90 0.84 15.06 -11.57
CA GLU A 90 -0.31 14.19 -11.31
C GLU A 90 -0.48 13.13 -12.41
N ILE A 91 -0.79 11.92 -11.97
CA ILE A 91 -1.12 10.82 -12.87
C ILE A 91 -2.54 11.03 -13.39
N ASN A 92 -2.76 10.69 -14.66
CA ASN A 92 -4.08 10.76 -15.28
C ASN A 92 -5.08 9.87 -14.51
N ARG A 93 -6.31 10.37 -14.37
CA ARG A 93 -7.39 9.58 -13.80
C ARG A 93 -7.56 8.27 -14.59
N TYR A 94 -7.75 7.17 -13.86
CA TYR A 94 -8.08 5.89 -14.49
C TYR A 94 -9.58 5.83 -14.76
N GLU A 95 -9.93 5.57 -16.01
CA GLU A 95 -11.33 5.51 -16.49
C GLU A 95 -11.69 4.12 -17.05
N GLY A 96 -10.80 3.14 -16.88
CA GLY A 96 -11.01 1.77 -17.31
C GLY A 96 -11.87 0.96 -16.34
N GLU A 97 -11.99 -0.32 -16.63
CA GLU A 97 -12.73 -1.25 -15.79
C GLU A 97 -11.97 -1.55 -14.48
N LEU A 98 -12.73 -1.64 -13.41
CA LEU A 98 -12.22 -2.07 -12.09
C LEU A 98 -12.79 -3.45 -11.76
N PRO A 99 -12.06 -4.26 -10.96
CA PRO A 99 -12.62 -5.50 -10.45
C PRO A 99 -13.88 -5.27 -9.62
N ASP A 100 -14.70 -6.30 -9.52
CA ASP A 100 -15.86 -6.31 -8.65
C ASP A 100 -15.40 -6.63 -7.22
N PHE A 101 -14.89 -5.62 -6.52
CA PHE A 101 -14.49 -5.76 -5.13
C PHE A 101 -15.71 -6.11 -4.26
N SER A 102 -15.52 -6.98 -3.27
CA SER A 102 -16.55 -7.24 -2.27
C SER A 102 -16.82 -5.99 -1.43
N GLU A 103 -17.94 -6.00 -0.71
CA GLU A 103 -18.31 -4.92 0.20
C GLU A 103 -17.21 -4.65 1.24
N ASP A 104 -16.67 -5.70 1.86
CA ASP A 104 -15.61 -5.58 2.87
C ASP A 104 -14.29 -5.06 2.27
N GLU A 105 -13.94 -5.48 1.06
CA GLU A 105 -12.76 -5.01 0.36
C GLU A 105 -12.89 -3.54 -0.04
N LEU A 106 -14.08 -3.13 -0.51
CA LEU A 106 -14.38 -1.72 -0.79
C LEU A 106 -14.30 -0.88 0.48
N ASP A 107 -14.75 -1.40 1.61
CA ASP A 107 -14.66 -0.69 2.89
C ASP A 107 -13.22 -0.36 3.25
N VAL A 108 -12.28 -1.27 3.02
CA VAL A 108 -10.85 -1.00 3.22
C VAL A 108 -10.39 0.15 2.33
N LEU A 109 -10.71 0.09 1.04
CA LEU A 109 -10.31 1.12 0.07
C LEU A 109 -10.94 2.49 0.41
N ILE A 110 -12.21 2.52 0.75
CA ILE A 110 -12.93 3.74 1.10
C ILE A 110 -12.37 4.35 2.38
N GLN A 111 -12.08 3.55 3.40
CA GLN A 111 -11.48 4.04 4.64
C GLN A 111 -10.09 4.64 4.41
N VAL A 112 -9.27 3.99 3.59
CA VAL A 112 -7.95 4.53 3.22
C VAL A 112 -8.10 5.86 2.49
N ARG A 113 -9.02 5.94 1.53
CA ARG A 113 -9.32 7.20 0.83
C ARG A 113 -9.75 8.28 1.81
N ASP A 114 -10.66 7.96 2.74
CA ASP A 114 -11.24 8.94 3.65
C ASP A 114 -10.21 9.45 4.66
N VAL A 115 -9.29 8.60 5.11
CA VAL A 115 -8.24 8.97 6.08
C VAL A 115 -7.05 9.67 5.39
N TYR A 116 -6.61 9.17 4.25
CA TYR A 116 -5.34 9.59 3.64
C TYR A 116 -5.51 10.37 2.33
N GLY A 117 -6.66 10.30 1.70
CA GLY A 117 -6.86 10.80 0.33
C GLY A 117 -6.73 12.31 0.16
N ASP A 118 -6.97 13.08 1.20
CA ASP A 118 -6.84 14.55 1.15
C ASP A 118 -5.40 15.04 1.40
N PHE A 119 -4.51 14.15 1.87
CA PHE A 119 -3.11 14.49 2.04
C PHE A 119 -2.38 14.44 0.70
N ASN A 120 -1.41 15.32 0.50
CA ASN A 120 -0.50 15.22 -0.64
C ASN A 120 0.63 14.21 -0.37
N GLY A 121 1.44 13.93 -1.41
CA GLY A 121 2.52 12.95 -1.29
C GLY A 121 3.54 13.27 -0.19
N ASN A 122 3.87 14.54 0.00
CA ASN A 122 4.82 14.96 1.04
C ASN A 122 4.25 14.78 2.45
N GLN A 123 2.97 15.09 2.63
CA GLN A 123 2.28 14.86 3.91
C GLN A 123 2.22 13.37 4.25
N LEU A 124 1.90 12.52 3.28
CA LEU A 124 1.88 11.07 3.45
C LEU A 124 3.29 10.52 3.73
N GLU A 125 4.32 11.04 3.08
CA GLU A 125 5.71 10.72 3.40
C GLU A 125 6.02 11.02 4.87
N TYR A 126 5.65 12.20 5.35
CA TYR A 126 5.85 12.57 6.75
C TYR A 126 5.15 11.59 7.71
N ILE A 127 3.90 11.22 7.43
CA ILE A 127 3.16 10.25 8.23
C ILE A 127 3.87 8.90 8.24
N CYS A 128 4.26 8.40 7.07
CA CYS A 128 4.95 7.12 6.93
C CYS A 128 6.27 7.09 7.73
N HIS A 129 7.02 8.20 7.72
CA HIS A 129 8.29 8.33 8.45
C HIS A 129 8.12 8.26 9.98
N GLN A 130 6.93 8.49 10.51
CA GLN A 130 6.63 8.38 11.94
C GLN A 130 6.26 6.97 12.36
N GLU A 131 6.06 6.06 11.42
CA GLU A 131 5.50 4.73 11.65
C GLU A 131 6.58 3.66 11.73
N GLU A 132 6.40 2.72 12.65
CA GLU A 132 7.41 1.70 12.97
C GLU A 132 7.80 0.78 11.80
N PRO A 133 6.88 0.35 10.89
CA PRO A 133 7.30 -0.55 9.83
C PRO A 133 8.41 0.02 8.94
N TRP A 134 8.32 1.30 8.58
CA TRP A 134 9.34 1.97 7.79
C TRP A 134 10.61 2.20 8.60
N LYS A 135 10.48 2.68 9.83
CA LYS A 135 11.62 2.93 10.73
C LYS A 135 12.40 1.66 11.01
N LYS A 136 11.70 0.56 11.29
CA LYS A 136 12.32 -0.72 11.63
C LYS A 136 13.10 -1.29 10.44
N ALA A 137 12.55 -1.20 9.25
CA ALA A 137 13.23 -1.64 8.02
C ALA A 137 14.51 -0.82 7.75
N ARG A 138 14.59 0.40 8.26
CA ARG A 138 15.73 1.31 8.09
C ARG A 138 16.62 1.40 9.33
N LYS A 139 16.49 0.50 10.26
CA LYS A 139 17.28 0.51 11.51
C LYS A 139 18.79 0.53 11.20
N GLY A 140 19.50 1.47 11.82
CA GLY A 140 20.93 1.66 11.62
C GLY A 140 21.31 2.61 10.49
N LEU A 141 20.33 3.08 9.71
CA LEU A 141 20.54 4.05 8.64
C LEU A 141 20.18 5.46 9.11
N ASN A 142 20.86 6.46 8.55
CA ASN A 142 20.40 7.85 8.75
C ASN A 142 19.26 8.19 7.77
N ALA A 143 18.59 9.35 8.00
CA ALA A 143 17.34 9.69 7.33
C ALA A 143 17.45 9.81 5.80
N TYR A 144 18.62 10.14 5.28
CA TYR A 144 18.82 10.38 3.84
C TYR A 144 19.59 9.27 3.15
N GLU A 145 19.93 8.22 3.87
CA GLU A 145 20.69 7.10 3.32
C GLU A 145 19.79 6.22 2.46
N PRO A 146 20.14 5.96 1.19
CA PRO A 146 19.32 5.10 0.33
C PRO A 146 19.22 3.69 0.90
N SER A 147 18.04 3.08 0.76
CA SER A 147 17.81 1.69 1.16
C SER A 147 16.70 1.08 0.30
N ASN A 148 16.88 -0.20 0.00
CA ASN A 148 15.84 -1.04 -0.60
C ASN A 148 15.43 -2.17 0.34
N ALA A 149 15.63 -2.00 1.65
CA ALA A 149 15.24 -2.98 2.64
C ALA A 149 13.72 -3.20 2.59
N GLN A 150 13.31 -4.46 2.65
CA GLN A 150 11.90 -4.80 2.63
C GLN A 150 11.22 -4.43 3.94
N ILE A 151 10.04 -3.83 3.84
CA ILE A 151 9.13 -3.67 4.97
C ILE A 151 8.40 -5.00 5.14
N LYS A 152 8.56 -5.65 6.28
CA LYS A 152 8.04 -7.00 6.52
C LYS A 152 6.56 -6.98 6.88
N ASP A 153 5.82 -7.96 6.38
CA ASP A 153 4.39 -8.10 6.66
C ASP A 153 4.08 -8.22 8.15
N GLU A 154 4.92 -8.94 8.89
CA GLU A 154 4.77 -9.08 10.35
C GLU A 154 4.83 -7.73 11.07
N ASP A 155 5.76 -6.88 10.66
CA ASP A 155 5.92 -5.54 11.25
C ASP A 155 4.75 -4.64 10.88
N ILE A 156 4.26 -4.74 9.65
CA ILE A 156 3.06 -4.04 9.18
C ILE A 156 1.85 -4.47 10.01
N PHE A 157 1.62 -5.76 10.11
CA PHE A 157 0.49 -6.30 10.87
C PHE A 157 0.53 -5.85 12.34
N GLU A 158 1.65 -6.03 13.01
CA GLU A 158 1.79 -5.68 14.42
C GLU A 158 1.54 -4.20 14.68
N TYR A 159 2.11 -3.33 13.84
CA TYR A 159 1.94 -1.89 14.01
C TYR A 159 0.49 -1.45 13.80
N TYR A 160 -0.10 -1.79 12.66
CA TYR A 160 -1.44 -1.30 12.33
C TYR A 160 -2.53 -1.97 13.17
N SER A 161 -2.37 -3.25 13.55
CA SER A 161 -3.30 -3.89 14.48
C SER A 161 -3.31 -3.22 15.85
N SER A 162 -2.18 -2.68 16.31
CA SER A 162 -2.10 -1.93 17.57
C SER A 162 -2.81 -0.57 17.51
N ARG A 163 -3.16 -0.09 16.32
CA ARG A 163 -3.83 1.20 16.10
C ARG A 163 -5.34 1.09 16.02
N ILE A 164 -5.89 -0.11 16.04
CA ILE A 164 -7.33 -0.31 16.11
C ILE A 164 -7.79 0.02 17.53
N ALA A 165 -8.70 0.98 17.63
CA ALA A 165 -9.28 1.38 18.92
C ALA A 165 -10.32 0.38 19.40
#